data_d7e4bfc81b8000f477b70746640c48b4
#
_entry.id   d7e4bfc81b8000f477b70746640c48b4
#
_cell.length_a   1.000
_cell.length_b   1.000
_cell.length_c   1.000
_cell.angle_alpha   90.00
_cell.angle_beta   90.00
_cell.angle_gamma   90.00
#
_symmetry.space_group_name_H-M   'P 1'
#
loop_
_entity.id
_entity.type
_entity.pdbx_description
1 polymer ?
#
loop_
_entity_poly.entity_id
_entity_poly.type
_entity_poly.pdbx_seq_one_letter_code
_entity_poly.pdbx_strand_id
1 'polypeptide(L)'
;MEKHPHQHQHEARRYPGMPKKETSAYATVQAARAPRPYTTRELINGLVTNFHELHGDRSSHDDPAVIGGIGWLDDQAVTVIATDKGNDLTERLQTHFGSPEPWGYRKALRLMKQAAKFHRPIVTLINTPGAYPGKEAEANGQGAAIADLLVTCADLPTPILAILVGEGGSGGALALAFGDEVWMTDKSTYSILSPEGFAAILWKDSSRAKEAAEVMQLTPRDLLAKKVCDRIIADTGTKFPAALKAAVKPKLATLMAMDPQTLVTQRQARFRKF
;
A
#
# COMPACT_ATOMS: atom_id res chain seq x y z
N MET A 1 -50.08 -3.20 -6.02
CA MET A 1 -48.71 -3.59 -6.38
C MET A 1 -47.95 -2.30 -6.68
N GLU A 2 -47.41 -1.66 -5.64
CA GLU A 2 -46.67 -0.38 -5.74
C GLU A 2 -45.20 -0.68 -5.71
N LYS A 3 -44.45 -0.19 -6.71
CA LYS A 3 -43.02 -0.23 -6.81
C LYS A 3 -42.44 0.97 -6.08
N HIS A 4 -41.74 0.76 -4.98
CA HIS A 4 -40.93 1.80 -4.35
C HIS A 4 -39.53 1.83 -4.96
N PRO A 5 -39.04 2.95 -5.50
CA PRO A 5 -37.65 3.14 -5.82
C PRO A 5 -36.95 3.79 -4.61
N HIS A 6 -36.09 3.05 -3.91
CA HIS A 6 -35.17 3.66 -2.97
C HIS A 6 -34.05 4.37 -3.72
N GLN A 7 -34.20 5.65 -3.94
CA GLN A 7 -33.11 6.56 -4.29
C GLN A 7 -32.36 6.95 -3.01
N HIS A 8 -31.25 6.32 -2.76
CA HIS A 8 -30.27 6.86 -1.79
C HIS A 8 -29.46 7.94 -2.48
N GLN A 9 -29.86 9.19 -2.26
CA GLN A 9 -29.02 10.36 -2.55
C GLN A 9 -27.90 10.42 -1.51
N HIS A 10 -26.68 10.00 -1.88
CA HIS A 10 -25.49 10.27 -1.09
C HIS A 10 -25.02 11.68 -1.37
N GLU A 11 -25.30 12.61 -0.43
CA GLU A 11 -24.64 13.93 -0.39
C GLU A 11 -23.14 13.73 -0.19
N ALA A 12 -22.37 13.97 -1.26
CA ALA A 12 -20.92 13.98 -1.22
C ALA A 12 -20.43 15.17 -0.37
N ARG A 13 -19.95 14.91 0.84
CA ARG A 13 -19.22 15.90 1.64
C ARG A 13 -17.97 16.34 0.88
N ARG A 14 -17.91 17.65 0.54
CA ARG A 14 -16.79 18.26 -0.17
C ARG A 14 -15.58 18.37 0.76
N TYR A 15 -14.48 17.75 0.39
CA TYR A 15 -13.18 18.00 1.00
C TYR A 15 -12.49 19.15 0.25
N PRO A 16 -11.94 20.17 0.94
CA PRO A 16 -11.25 21.30 0.30
C PRO A 16 -9.96 20.81 -0.39
N GLY A 17 -9.81 21.14 -1.68
CA GLY A 17 -8.57 20.90 -2.42
C GLY A 17 -8.60 19.83 -3.53
N MET A 18 -9.72 19.14 -3.77
CA MET A 18 -9.81 18.16 -4.86
C MET A 18 -10.33 18.77 -6.17
N PRO A 19 -9.77 18.35 -7.33
CA PRO A 19 -10.24 18.84 -8.64
C PRO A 19 -11.69 18.43 -8.91
N LYS A 20 -12.46 19.34 -9.49
CA LYS A 20 -13.92 19.26 -9.74
C LYS A 20 -14.36 18.27 -10.83
N LYS A 21 -13.50 17.49 -11.43
CA LYS A 21 -13.86 16.51 -12.47
C LYS A 21 -13.95 15.14 -11.82
N GLU A 22 -15.13 14.54 -11.80
CA GLU A 22 -15.30 13.14 -11.41
C GLU A 22 -14.47 12.26 -12.37
N THR A 23 -13.35 11.76 -11.85
CA THR A 23 -12.54 10.78 -12.55
C THR A 23 -13.24 9.42 -12.39
N SER A 24 -13.50 8.71 -13.50
CA SER A 24 -14.09 7.38 -13.42
C SER A 24 -13.18 6.42 -12.63
N ALA A 25 -13.77 5.40 -12.01
CA ALA A 25 -12.97 4.40 -11.29
C ALA A 25 -11.94 3.73 -12.20
N TYR A 26 -12.30 3.45 -13.45
CA TYR A 26 -11.36 2.87 -14.41
C TYR A 26 -10.23 3.83 -14.81
N ALA A 27 -10.48 5.13 -14.90
CA ALA A 27 -9.41 6.11 -15.12
C ALA A 27 -8.44 6.17 -13.93
N THR A 28 -8.93 5.98 -12.70
CA THR A 28 -8.07 5.84 -11.51
C THR A 28 -7.23 4.56 -11.59
N VAL A 29 -7.79 3.43 -12.05
CA VAL A 29 -7.03 2.19 -12.29
C VAL A 29 -5.91 2.41 -13.30
N GLN A 30 -6.20 3.08 -14.42
CA GLN A 30 -5.20 3.40 -15.43
C GLN A 30 -4.11 4.32 -14.85
N ALA A 31 -4.48 5.32 -14.07
CA ALA A 31 -3.54 6.19 -13.39
C ALA A 31 -2.65 5.45 -12.39
N ALA A 32 -3.20 4.49 -11.63
CA ALA A 32 -2.43 3.67 -10.68
C ALA A 32 -1.38 2.80 -11.38
N ARG A 33 -1.66 2.35 -12.60
CA ARG A 33 -0.77 1.52 -13.43
C ARG A 33 0.24 2.31 -14.25
N ALA A 34 -0.04 3.58 -14.49
CA ALA A 34 0.79 4.43 -15.33
C ALA A 34 2.20 4.62 -14.72
N PRO A 35 3.24 4.76 -15.55
CA PRO A 35 4.57 5.14 -15.09
C PRO A 35 4.52 6.44 -14.30
N ARG A 36 5.32 6.53 -13.24
CA ARG A 36 5.47 7.74 -12.44
C ARG A 36 6.64 8.58 -12.95
N PRO A 37 6.62 9.90 -12.79
CA PRO A 37 7.76 10.77 -13.12
C PRO A 37 8.85 10.72 -12.03
N TYR A 38 8.83 9.74 -11.17
CA TYR A 38 9.80 9.43 -10.13
C TYR A 38 9.89 7.91 -9.94
N THR A 39 11.05 7.44 -9.56
CA THR A 39 11.32 6.04 -9.20
C THR A 39 10.95 5.77 -7.74
N THR A 40 10.84 4.49 -7.37
CA THR A 40 10.66 4.11 -5.96
C THR A 40 11.82 4.60 -5.09
N ARG A 41 13.06 4.57 -5.61
CA ARG A 41 14.25 5.07 -4.90
C ARG A 41 14.21 6.59 -4.70
N GLU A 42 13.78 7.34 -5.70
CA GLU A 42 13.59 8.79 -5.55
C GLU A 42 12.50 9.12 -4.54
N LEU A 43 11.43 8.32 -4.47
CA LEU A 43 10.39 8.47 -3.45
C LEU A 43 10.93 8.21 -2.04
N ILE A 44 11.72 7.15 -1.85
CA ILE A 44 12.40 6.86 -0.58
C ILE A 44 13.36 8.00 -0.21
N ASN A 45 14.20 8.43 -1.15
CA ASN A 45 15.19 9.49 -0.90
C ASN A 45 14.55 10.87 -0.65
N GLY A 46 13.35 11.11 -1.18
CA GLY A 46 12.56 12.29 -0.88
C GLY A 46 11.94 12.26 0.53
N LEU A 47 11.66 11.06 1.03
CA LEU A 47 11.10 10.85 2.37
C LEU A 47 12.18 10.89 3.46
N VAL A 48 13.30 10.19 3.25
CA VAL A 48 14.39 10.05 4.24
C VAL A 48 15.74 10.38 3.62
N THR A 49 16.67 10.81 4.45
CA THR A 49 18.08 11.01 4.07
C THR A 49 18.94 9.84 4.56
N ASN A 50 20.13 9.66 3.96
CA ASN A 50 21.08 8.60 4.31
C ASN A 50 20.43 7.22 4.38
N PHE A 51 19.60 6.90 3.37
CA PHE A 51 18.93 5.59 3.30
C PHE A 51 19.98 4.49 3.13
N HIS A 52 19.97 3.56 4.08
CA HIS A 52 20.79 2.36 4.07
C HIS A 52 19.91 1.14 3.79
N GLU A 53 20.00 0.61 2.56
CA GLU A 53 19.23 -0.55 2.13
C GLU A 53 19.74 -1.83 2.80
N LEU A 54 18.82 -2.69 3.22
CA LEU A 54 19.10 -3.96 3.87
C LEU A 54 18.50 -5.11 3.04
N HIS A 55 19.36 -5.99 2.58
CA HIS A 55 19.05 -7.08 1.66
C HIS A 55 18.79 -8.42 2.35
N GLY A 56 18.01 -9.27 1.67
CA GLY A 56 17.81 -10.69 2.00
C GLY A 56 16.82 -10.94 3.14
N ASP A 57 16.21 -12.12 3.08
CA ASP A 57 15.25 -12.61 4.08
C ASP A 57 15.91 -13.32 5.28
N ARG A 58 17.22 -13.51 5.25
CA ARG A 58 18.04 -14.28 6.22
C ARG A 58 17.73 -15.78 6.25
N SER A 59 17.02 -16.28 5.25
CA SER A 59 16.67 -17.69 5.11
C SER A 59 17.21 -18.27 3.81
N SER A 60 16.93 -17.65 2.68
CA SER A 60 17.26 -18.19 1.38
C SER A 60 17.70 -17.14 0.35
N HIS A 61 16.92 -16.10 0.12
CA HIS A 61 17.09 -15.21 -1.03
C HIS A 61 16.86 -13.73 -0.66
N ASP A 62 17.13 -12.87 -1.63
CA ASP A 62 16.65 -11.48 -1.66
C ASP A 62 15.57 -11.34 -2.74
N ASP A 63 14.75 -10.31 -2.62
CA ASP A 63 13.71 -9.98 -3.58
C ASP A 63 13.84 -8.51 -4.01
N PRO A 64 14.18 -8.23 -5.27
CA PRO A 64 14.28 -6.87 -5.77
C PRO A 64 12.93 -6.15 -5.86
N ALA A 65 11.80 -6.89 -5.82
CA ALA A 65 10.45 -6.30 -5.76
C ALA A 65 10.16 -5.61 -4.41
N VAL A 66 11.01 -5.81 -3.39
CA VAL A 66 10.89 -5.15 -2.09
C VAL A 66 12.19 -4.45 -1.75
N ILE A 67 12.16 -3.13 -1.72
CA ILE A 67 13.25 -2.28 -1.23
C ILE A 67 12.97 -1.98 0.23
N GLY A 68 13.90 -2.30 1.12
CA GLY A 68 13.72 -2.04 2.55
C GLY A 68 15.01 -1.61 3.22
N GLY A 69 14.91 -0.71 4.18
CA GLY A 69 16.09 -0.19 4.86
C GLY A 69 15.76 0.85 5.93
N ILE A 70 16.80 1.55 6.37
CA ILE A 70 16.74 2.55 7.43
C ILE A 70 17.23 3.87 6.87
N GLY A 71 16.55 4.95 7.21
CA GLY A 71 16.98 6.32 6.87
C GLY A 71 16.55 7.29 7.95
N TRP A 72 16.88 8.56 7.75
CA TRP A 72 16.57 9.64 8.67
C TRP A 72 15.46 10.54 8.11
N LEU A 73 14.35 10.60 8.81
CA LEU A 73 13.31 11.61 8.61
C LEU A 73 13.64 12.77 9.56
N ASP A 74 14.43 13.72 9.08
CA ASP A 74 15.11 14.73 9.90
C ASP A 74 15.92 14.06 11.03
N ASP A 75 15.53 14.21 12.29
CA ASP A 75 16.24 13.64 13.46
C ASP A 75 15.72 12.24 13.87
N GLN A 76 14.68 11.73 13.20
CA GLN A 76 14.04 10.45 13.51
C GLN A 76 14.55 9.35 12.60
N ALA A 77 15.15 8.30 13.16
CA ALA A 77 15.43 7.08 12.41
C ALA A 77 14.12 6.35 12.05
N VAL A 78 13.93 6.04 10.79
CA VAL A 78 12.71 5.40 10.25
C VAL A 78 13.09 4.18 9.45
N THR A 79 12.32 3.10 9.59
CA THR A 79 12.37 1.96 8.68
C THR A 79 11.40 2.21 7.52
N VAL A 80 11.92 2.17 6.28
CA VAL A 80 11.11 2.31 5.07
C VAL A 80 11.11 0.98 4.32
N ILE A 81 9.92 0.53 3.91
CA ILE A 81 9.73 -0.68 3.10
C ILE A 81 8.86 -0.29 1.91
N ALA A 82 9.35 -0.53 0.71
CA ALA A 82 8.64 -0.17 -0.51
C ALA A 82 8.55 -1.35 -1.47
N THR A 83 7.43 -1.50 -2.16
CA THR A 83 7.38 -2.38 -3.33
C THR A 83 7.87 -1.63 -4.56
N ASP A 84 8.63 -2.29 -5.40
CA ASP A 84 9.22 -1.72 -6.61
C ASP A 84 8.79 -2.48 -7.86
N LYS A 85 8.30 -1.76 -8.86
CA LYS A 85 7.91 -2.33 -10.16
C LYS A 85 9.04 -2.38 -11.19
N GLY A 86 10.18 -1.77 -10.86
CA GLY A 86 11.26 -1.53 -11.81
C GLY A 86 10.97 -0.37 -12.78
N ASN A 87 12.04 0.24 -13.28
CA ASN A 87 11.97 1.44 -14.11
C ASN A 87 12.04 1.12 -15.60
N ASP A 88 12.74 0.07 -15.97
CA ASP A 88 12.85 -0.45 -17.34
C ASP A 88 12.35 -1.90 -17.44
N LEU A 89 12.39 -2.48 -18.63
CA LEU A 89 11.90 -3.84 -18.85
C LEU A 89 12.72 -4.88 -18.08
N THR A 90 14.04 -4.70 -17.99
CA THR A 90 14.93 -5.64 -17.30
C THR A 90 14.62 -5.66 -15.80
N GLU A 91 14.56 -4.50 -15.18
CA GLU A 91 14.18 -4.37 -13.77
C GLU A 91 12.77 -4.90 -13.52
N ARG A 92 11.81 -4.59 -14.40
CA ARG A 92 10.42 -5.09 -14.26
C ARG A 92 10.32 -6.61 -14.32
N LEU A 93 11.11 -7.25 -15.14
CA LEU A 93 11.18 -8.71 -15.18
C LEU A 93 11.77 -9.27 -13.87
N GLN A 94 12.82 -8.66 -13.34
CA GLN A 94 13.42 -9.05 -12.07
C GLN A 94 12.50 -8.84 -10.86
N THR A 95 11.69 -7.78 -10.87
CA THR A 95 10.73 -7.48 -9.80
C THR A 95 9.36 -8.13 -10.02
N HIS A 96 9.20 -8.98 -11.02
CA HIS A 96 7.90 -9.52 -11.43
C HIS A 96 6.83 -8.43 -11.55
N PHE A 97 7.20 -7.29 -12.15
CA PHE A 97 6.33 -6.10 -12.29
C PHE A 97 5.78 -5.59 -10.94
N GLY A 98 6.57 -5.72 -9.88
CA GLY A 98 6.22 -5.30 -8.54
C GLY A 98 5.44 -6.33 -7.73
N SER A 99 5.52 -7.61 -8.11
CA SER A 99 4.87 -8.71 -7.40
C SER A 99 5.89 -9.43 -6.52
N PRO A 100 5.89 -9.21 -5.18
CA PRO A 100 6.87 -9.83 -4.31
C PRO A 100 6.72 -11.35 -4.23
N GLU A 101 7.85 -12.01 -4.10
CA GLU A 101 8.00 -13.43 -3.78
C GLU A 101 8.05 -13.64 -2.25
N PRO A 102 8.02 -14.90 -1.75
CA PRO A 102 8.02 -15.17 -0.30
C PRO A 102 9.15 -14.49 0.47
N TRP A 103 10.35 -14.44 -0.13
CA TRP A 103 11.53 -13.79 0.47
C TRP A 103 11.40 -12.26 0.55
N GLY A 104 10.62 -11.63 -0.33
CA GLY A 104 10.28 -10.21 -0.20
C GLY A 104 9.43 -9.93 1.03
N TYR A 105 8.39 -10.74 1.27
CA TYR A 105 7.57 -10.63 2.49
C TYR A 105 8.35 -10.99 3.75
N ARG A 106 9.21 -12.02 3.72
CA ARG A 106 10.08 -12.37 4.85
C ARG A 106 11.13 -11.28 5.13
N LYS A 107 11.67 -10.63 4.09
CA LYS A 107 12.53 -9.46 4.25
C LYS A 107 11.79 -8.32 4.94
N ALA A 108 10.57 -8.00 4.50
CA ALA A 108 9.73 -6.99 5.14
C ALA A 108 9.46 -7.33 6.62
N LEU A 109 9.07 -8.57 6.90
CA LEU A 109 8.85 -9.07 8.26
C LEU A 109 10.09 -8.88 9.15
N ARG A 110 11.25 -9.26 8.66
CA ARG A 110 12.52 -9.10 9.37
C ARG A 110 12.81 -7.64 9.71
N LEU A 111 12.62 -6.75 8.74
CA LEU A 111 12.85 -5.31 8.92
C LEU A 111 11.84 -4.69 9.90
N MET A 112 10.59 -5.11 9.87
CA MET A 112 9.57 -4.66 10.82
C MET A 112 9.87 -5.12 12.25
N LYS A 113 10.27 -6.38 12.44
CA LYS A 113 10.73 -6.87 13.77
C LYS A 113 11.95 -6.12 14.27
N GLN A 114 12.90 -5.82 13.38
CA GLN A 114 14.06 -5.01 13.73
C GLN A 114 13.65 -3.57 14.09
N ALA A 115 12.70 -2.99 13.37
CA ALA A 115 12.19 -1.66 13.66
C ALA A 115 11.57 -1.59 15.07
N ALA A 116 10.75 -2.56 15.44
CA ALA A 116 10.17 -2.65 16.78
C ALA A 116 11.23 -2.80 17.86
N LYS A 117 12.22 -3.67 17.65
CA LYS A 117 13.33 -3.88 18.59
C LYS A 117 14.10 -2.57 18.91
N PHE A 118 14.23 -1.71 17.93
CA PHE A 118 14.98 -0.44 18.05
C PHE A 118 14.05 0.79 18.11
N HIS A 119 12.77 0.60 18.36
CA HIS A 119 11.77 1.67 18.51
C HIS A 119 11.73 2.65 17.33
N ARG A 120 11.94 2.15 16.10
CA ARG A 120 11.82 2.94 14.88
C ARG A 120 10.41 2.82 14.31
N PRO A 121 9.75 3.93 13.95
CA PRO A 121 8.52 3.86 13.19
C PRO A 121 8.77 3.31 11.80
N ILE A 122 7.72 2.75 11.21
CA ILE A 122 7.75 2.09 9.91
C ILE A 122 6.88 2.88 8.94
N VAL A 123 7.39 3.13 7.74
CA VAL A 123 6.61 3.62 6.60
C VAL A 123 6.66 2.56 5.50
N THR A 124 5.49 2.13 5.04
CA THR A 124 5.39 1.26 3.85
C THR A 124 4.89 2.07 2.66
N LEU A 125 5.56 1.92 1.50
CA LEU A 125 5.19 2.55 0.23
C LEU A 125 4.78 1.44 -0.74
N ILE A 126 3.49 1.35 -1.06
CA ILE A 126 2.91 0.18 -1.71
C ILE A 126 2.50 0.51 -3.14
N ASN A 127 3.09 -0.21 -4.09
CA ASN A 127 2.73 -0.22 -5.50
C ASN A 127 2.92 -1.63 -6.06
N THR A 128 1.95 -2.49 -5.83
CA THR A 128 2.00 -3.90 -6.23
C THR A 128 0.66 -4.37 -6.80
N PRO A 129 0.65 -5.13 -7.90
CA PRO A 129 -0.57 -5.80 -8.36
C PRO A 129 -0.99 -6.97 -7.47
N GLY A 130 -0.13 -7.39 -6.54
CA GLY A 130 -0.31 -8.52 -5.63
C GLY A 130 0.94 -9.36 -5.49
N ALA A 131 0.88 -10.39 -4.65
CA ALA A 131 1.96 -11.35 -4.50
C ALA A 131 2.20 -12.14 -5.79
N TYR A 132 3.45 -12.52 -6.07
CA TYR A 132 3.79 -13.30 -7.26
C TYR A 132 3.12 -14.68 -7.20
N PRO A 133 2.31 -15.06 -8.23
CA PRO A 133 1.53 -16.29 -8.20
C PRO A 133 2.27 -17.48 -8.85
N GLY A 134 3.58 -17.42 -8.96
CA GLY A 134 4.38 -18.44 -9.59
C GLY A 134 4.44 -19.74 -8.77
N LYS A 135 4.57 -20.88 -9.45
CA LYS A 135 4.67 -22.21 -8.82
C LYS A 135 5.80 -22.28 -7.79
N GLU A 136 6.93 -21.64 -8.08
CA GLU A 136 8.09 -21.60 -7.18
C GLU A 136 7.77 -20.77 -5.92
N ALA A 137 7.09 -19.66 -6.06
CA ALA A 137 6.64 -18.85 -4.92
C ALA A 137 5.69 -19.65 -4.00
N GLU A 138 4.74 -20.38 -4.57
CA GLU A 138 3.85 -21.26 -3.81
C GLU A 138 4.62 -22.36 -3.08
N ALA A 139 5.56 -23.03 -3.78
CA ALA A 139 6.40 -24.09 -3.19
C ALA A 139 7.30 -23.57 -2.05
N ASN A 140 7.66 -22.29 -2.08
CA ASN A 140 8.46 -21.62 -1.05
C ASN A 140 7.65 -20.91 0.01
N GLY A 141 6.34 -21.13 0.07
CA GLY A 141 5.47 -20.68 1.15
C GLY A 141 4.98 -19.24 1.02
N GLN A 142 4.53 -18.81 -0.16
CA GLN A 142 4.00 -17.46 -0.40
C GLN A 142 2.88 -17.10 0.58
N GLY A 143 1.88 -17.98 0.72
CA GLY A 143 0.77 -17.75 1.64
C GLY A 143 1.22 -17.67 3.10
N ALA A 144 2.15 -18.53 3.52
CA ALA A 144 2.70 -18.50 4.87
C ALA A 144 3.47 -17.19 5.14
N ALA A 145 4.29 -16.73 4.20
CA ALA A 145 5.05 -15.48 4.36
C ALA A 145 4.13 -14.26 4.50
N ILE A 146 3.03 -14.21 3.75
CA ILE A 146 2.00 -13.17 3.87
C ILE A 146 1.29 -13.26 5.23
N ALA A 147 0.88 -14.46 5.65
CA ALA A 147 0.19 -14.68 6.92
C ALA A 147 1.07 -14.28 8.12
N ASP A 148 2.35 -14.68 8.12
CA ASP A 148 3.31 -14.35 9.17
C ASP A 148 3.52 -12.83 9.30
N LEU A 149 3.55 -12.12 8.16
CA LEU A 149 3.68 -10.67 8.15
C LEU A 149 2.41 -10.01 8.74
N LEU A 150 1.22 -10.46 8.36
CA LEU A 150 -0.05 -9.96 8.91
C LEU A 150 -0.13 -10.16 10.42
N VAL A 151 0.15 -11.37 10.90
CA VAL A 151 0.14 -11.69 12.34
C VAL A 151 1.16 -10.83 13.09
N THR A 152 2.36 -10.69 12.54
CA THR A 152 3.38 -9.83 13.16
C THR A 152 2.95 -8.37 13.21
N CYS A 153 2.43 -7.81 12.13
CA CYS A 153 1.97 -6.41 12.10
C CYS A 153 0.85 -6.16 13.11
N ALA A 154 -0.03 -7.14 13.34
CA ALA A 154 -1.13 -7.02 14.30
C ALA A 154 -0.64 -6.73 15.72
N ASP A 155 0.50 -7.29 16.12
CA ASP A 155 1.03 -7.21 17.49
C ASP A 155 2.28 -6.32 17.62
N LEU A 156 2.74 -5.71 16.55
CA LEU A 156 4.00 -4.97 16.53
C LEU A 156 3.91 -3.66 17.34
N PRO A 157 4.67 -3.50 18.45
CA PRO A 157 4.56 -2.34 19.35
C PRO A 157 5.34 -1.11 18.81
N THR A 158 5.21 -0.81 17.52
CA THR A 158 5.81 0.37 16.89
C THR A 158 4.88 0.91 15.81
N PRO A 159 4.87 2.22 15.53
CA PRO A 159 4.03 2.81 14.50
C PRO A 159 4.27 2.24 13.11
N ILE A 160 3.19 1.96 12.40
CA ILE A 160 3.18 1.55 11.00
C ILE A 160 2.26 2.50 10.23
N LEU A 161 2.84 3.31 9.35
CA LEU A 161 2.10 4.16 8.41
C LEU A 161 2.20 3.55 7.02
N ALA A 162 1.09 3.05 6.50
CA ALA A 162 1.02 2.45 5.18
C ALA A 162 0.51 3.45 4.14
N ILE A 163 1.16 3.53 2.98
CA ILE A 163 0.85 4.47 1.92
C ILE A 163 0.79 3.75 0.58
N LEU A 164 -0.40 3.66 -0.01
CA LEU A 164 -0.57 3.15 -1.36
C LEU A 164 -0.27 4.28 -2.35
N VAL A 165 0.80 4.11 -3.12
CA VAL A 165 1.27 5.11 -4.10
C VAL A 165 0.93 4.73 -5.54
N GLY A 166 0.38 3.53 -5.76
CA GLY A 166 -0.05 3.01 -7.05
C GLY A 166 -1.08 1.90 -6.87
N GLU A 167 -0.86 0.74 -7.46
CA GLU A 167 -1.72 -0.43 -7.25
C GLU A 167 -1.53 -1.00 -5.85
N GLY A 168 -2.63 -1.34 -5.20
CA GLY A 168 -2.67 -2.11 -3.96
C GLY A 168 -3.49 -3.39 -4.17
N GLY A 169 -2.82 -4.46 -4.60
CA GLY A 169 -3.46 -5.72 -4.99
C GLY A 169 -3.48 -6.78 -3.89
N SER A 170 -4.70 -7.21 -3.51
CA SER A 170 -4.95 -8.44 -2.76
C SER A 170 -4.21 -8.56 -1.41
N GLY A 171 -4.01 -9.79 -0.95
CA GLY A 171 -3.28 -10.11 0.27
C GLY A 171 -1.83 -9.65 0.26
N GLY A 172 -1.21 -9.57 -0.93
CA GLY A 172 0.15 -9.08 -1.09
C GLY A 172 0.31 -7.61 -0.69
N ALA A 173 -0.65 -6.75 -1.08
CA ALA A 173 -0.69 -5.38 -0.63
C ALA A 173 -1.13 -5.28 0.84
N LEU A 174 -2.12 -6.06 1.26
CA LEU A 174 -2.66 -6.05 2.63
C LEU A 174 -1.56 -6.36 3.65
N ALA A 175 -0.67 -7.31 3.37
CA ALA A 175 0.43 -7.68 4.26
C ALA A 175 1.34 -6.49 4.62
N LEU A 176 1.51 -5.55 3.68
CA LEU A 176 2.28 -4.31 3.87
C LEU A 176 1.42 -3.12 4.33
N ALA A 177 0.10 -3.20 4.14
CA ALA A 177 -0.86 -2.16 4.48
C ALA A 177 -1.50 -2.34 5.87
N PHE A 178 -1.12 -3.38 6.61
CA PHE A 178 -1.66 -3.63 7.95
C PHE A 178 -1.02 -2.67 8.98
N GLY A 179 -1.40 -1.41 8.89
CA GLY A 179 -0.83 -0.30 9.67
C GLY A 179 -1.82 0.39 10.60
N ASP A 180 -1.30 1.31 11.40
CA ASP A 180 -2.09 2.17 12.29
C ASP A 180 -2.92 3.17 11.49
N GLU A 181 -2.36 3.65 10.37
CA GLU A 181 -3.08 4.38 9.35
C GLU A 181 -2.74 3.85 7.96
N VAL A 182 -3.71 3.93 7.07
CA VAL A 182 -3.59 3.59 5.65
C VAL A 182 -3.91 4.84 4.84
N TRP A 183 -2.92 5.34 4.12
CA TRP A 183 -3.08 6.47 3.22
C TRP A 183 -3.06 6.02 1.77
N MET A 184 -3.65 6.80 0.90
CA MET A 184 -3.68 6.55 -0.53
C MET A 184 -3.33 7.83 -1.29
N THR A 185 -2.62 7.70 -2.40
CA THR A 185 -2.56 8.82 -3.36
C THR A 185 -3.85 8.89 -4.15
N ASP A 186 -4.16 10.07 -4.70
CA ASP A 186 -5.31 10.27 -5.59
C ASP A 186 -5.24 9.44 -6.89
N LYS A 187 -4.05 8.91 -7.21
CA LYS A 187 -3.76 8.05 -8.37
C LYS A 187 -3.48 6.61 -7.97
N SER A 188 -4.01 6.12 -6.87
CA SER A 188 -3.83 4.74 -6.41
C SER A 188 -5.14 3.98 -6.38
N THR A 189 -5.04 2.65 -6.27
CA THR A 189 -6.18 1.75 -6.08
C THR A 189 -5.87 0.76 -4.98
N TYR A 190 -6.90 0.24 -4.31
CA TYR A 190 -6.74 -0.84 -3.35
C TYR A 190 -7.92 -1.80 -3.46
N SER A 191 -7.65 -3.06 -3.82
CA SER A 191 -8.68 -4.05 -4.11
C SER A 191 -8.19 -5.48 -3.93
N ILE A 192 -9.12 -6.41 -3.80
CA ILE A 192 -8.83 -7.85 -3.66
C ILE A 192 -8.35 -8.50 -4.96
N LEU A 193 -8.71 -7.95 -6.12
CA LEU A 193 -8.29 -8.43 -7.45
C LEU A 193 -8.40 -7.29 -8.47
N SER A 194 -7.89 -7.53 -9.69
CA SER A 194 -8.00 -6.55 -10.78
C SER A 194 -9.44 -6.45 -11.29
N PRO A 195 -9.86 -5.32 -11.90
CA PRO A 195 -11.16 -5.20 -12.55
C PRO A 195 -11.39 -6.25 -13.66
N GLU A 196 -10.33 -6.57 -14.41
CA GLU A 196 -10.34 -7.62 -15.42
C GLU A 196 -10.63 -9.00 -14.80
N GLY A 197 -9.95 -9.31 -13.68
CA GLY A 197 -10.17 -10.55 -12.93
C GLY A 197 -11.57 -10.63 -12.32
N PHE A 198 -12.07 -9.54 -11.75
CA PHE A 198 -13.43 -9.43 -11.23
C PHE A 198 -14.46 -9.71 -12.33
N ALA A 199 -14.35 -9.04 -13.47
CA ALA A 199 -15.25 -9.21 -14.60
C ALA A 199 -15.19 -10.64 -15.17
N ALA A 200 -14.00 -11.23 -15.29
CA ALA A 200 -13.82 -12.60 -15.75
C ALA A 200 -14.49 -13.63 -14.82
N ILE A 201 -14.37 -13.46 -13.51
CA ILE A 201 -14.93 -14.38 -12.52
C ILE A 201 -16.45 -14.26 -12.47
N LEU A 202 -17.00 -13.04 -12.32
CA LEU A 202 -18.43 -12.85 -12.09
C LEU A 202 -19.25 -12.85 -13.37
N TRP A 203 -18.72 -12.28 -14.45
CA TRP A 203 -19.46 -12.09 -15.69
C TRP A 203 -18.96 -12.95 -16.85
N LYS A 204 -17.87 -13.71 -16.64
CA LYS A 204 -17.21 -14.52 -17.67
C LYS A 204 -16.73 -13.68 -18.88
N ASP A 205 -16.47 -12.38 -18.66
CA ASP A 205 -16.08 -11.43 -19.69
C ASP A 205 -15.11 -10.37 -19.11
N SER A 206 -13.81 -10.55 -19.32
CA SER A 206 -12.77 -9.63 -18.85
C SER A 206 -12.81 -8.27 -19.57
N SER A 207 -13.47 -8.16 -20.74
CA SER A 207 -13.60 -6.89 -21.47
C SER A 207 -14.45 -5.85 -20.73
N ARG A 208 -15.26 -6.29 -19.76
CA ARG A 208 -16.11 -5.45 -18.91
C ARG A 208 -15.35 -4.83 -17.72
N ALA A 209 -14.03 -4.74 -17.78
CA ALA A 209 -13.19 -4.19 -16.70
C ALA A 209 -13.57 -2.76 -16.28
N LYS A 210 -14.07 -1.93 -17.20
CA LYS A 210 -14.54 -0.57 -16.89
C LYS A 210 -15.74 -0.59 -15.95
N GLU A 211 -16.73 -1.41 -16.25
CA GLU A 211 -17.92 -1.60 -15.41
C GLU A 211 -17.54 -2.24 -14.07
N ALA A 212 -16.65 -3.23 -14.10
CA ALA A 212 -16.12 -3.86 -12.89
C ALA A 212 -15.47 -2.85 -11.94
N ALA A 213 -14.63 -1.94 -12.44
CA ALA A 213 -13.99 -0.93 -11.64
C ALA A 213 -14.97 -0.03 -10.88
N GLU A 214 -16.10 0.34 -11.50
CA GLU A 214 -17.15 1.12 -10.84
C GLU A 214 -17.85 0.32 -9.73
N VAL A 215 -18.14 -0.95 -9.96
CA VAL A 215 -18.81 -1.83 -8.99
C VAL A 215 -17.91 -2.15 -7.80
N MET A 216 -16.61 -2.32 -8.02
CA MET A 216 -15.64 -2.72 -7.01
C MET A 216 -15.37 -1.65 -5.94
N GLN A 217 -15.66 -0.38 -6.22
CA GLN A 217 -15.43 0.73 -5.29
C GLN A 217 -14.00 0.74 -4.72
N LEU A 218 -13.02 0.68 -5.62
CA LEU A 218 -11.59 0.51 -5.32
C LEU A 218 -10.79 1.83 -5.30
N THR A 219 -11.47 2.96 -5.54
CA THR A 219 -10.81 4.27 -5.61
C THR A 219 -10.50 4.82 -4.21
N PRO A 220 -9.56 5.77 -4.09
CA PRO A 220 -9.25 6.39 -2.81
C PRO A 220 -10.47 7.05 -2.15
N ARG A 221 -11.38 7.63 -2.95
CA ARG A 221 -12.62 8.24 -2.44
C ARG A 221 -13.58 7.23 -1.86
N ASP A 222 -13.79 6.11 -2.56
CA ASP A 222 -14.65 5.03 -2.10
C ASP A 222 -14.13 4.46 -0.77
N LEU A 223 -12.81 4.23 -0.70
CA LEU A 223 -12.17 3.61 0.45
C LEU A 223 -12.05 4.57 1.64
N LEU A 224 -11.92 5.87 1.39
CA LEU A 224 -12.02 6.89 2.44
C LEU A 224 -13.43 6.94 3.02
N ALA A 225 -14.45 6.92 2.17
CA ALA A 225 -15.85 6.89 2.62
C ALA A 225 -16.18 5.65 3.45
N LYS A 226 -15.57 4.51 3.12
CA LYS A 226 -15.69 3.24 3.86
C LYS A 226 -14.78 3.13 5.08
N LYS A 227 -13.94 4.13 5.34
CA LYS A 227 -12.94 4.14 6.43
C LYS A 227 -11.86 3.04 6.30
N VAL A 228 -11.65 2.48 5.13
CA VAL A 228 -10.52 1.60 4.80
C VAL A 228 -9.25 2.43 4.64
N CYS A 229 -9.36 3.60 4.02
CA CYS A 229 -8.32 4.61 3.90
C CYS A 229 -8.60 5.76 4.89
N ASP A 230 -7.54 6.32 5.51
CA ASP A 230 -7.67 7.42 6.48
C ASP A 230 -7.40 8.78 5.85
N ARG A 231 -6.59 8.81 4.79
CA ARG A 231 -6.19 10.06 4.14
C ARG A 231 -5.88 9.85 2.67
N ILE A 232 -6.28 10.82 1.85
CA ILE A 232 -5.86 10.90 0.44
C ILE A 232 -4.82 12.01 0.31
N ILE A 233 -3.71 11.72 -0.41
CA ILE A 233 -2.64 12.66 -0.71
C ILE A 233 -2.59 12.86 -2.22
N ALA A 234 -2.47 14.11 -2.67
CA ALA A 234 -2.31 14.41 -4.09
C ALA A 234 -0.90 14.01 -4.58
N ASP A 235 -0.83 13.16 -5.60
CA ASP A 235 0.41 12.89 -6.33
C ASP A 235 0.72 14.03 -7.30
N THR A 236 1.58 14.93 -6.87
CA THR A 236 1.99 16.14 -7.60
C THR A 236 3.13 15.90 -8.60
N GLY A 237 3.35 14.66 -9.01
CA GLY A 237 4.42 14.28 -9.93
C GLY A 237 5.81 14.44 -9.31
N THR A 238 6.76 15.06 -10.01
CA THR A 238 8.15 15.20 -9.54
C THR A 238 8.30 15.89 -8.17
N LYS A 239 7.29 16.65 -7.74
CA LYS A 239 7.26 17.29 -6.42
C LYS A 239 6.69 16.39 -5.32
N PHE A 240 6.13 15.24 -5.68
CA PHE A 240 5.45 14.36 -4.73
C PHE A 240 6.38 13.81 -3.63
N PRO A 241 7.63 13.39 -3.90
CA PRO A 241 8.52 12.90 -2.83
C PRO A 241 8.71 13.91 -1.68
N ALA A 242 8.89 15.19 -1.98
CA ALA A 242 9.00 16.23 -0.97
C ALA A 242 7.66 16.50 -0.26
N ALA A 243 6.56 16.52 -1.01
CA ALA A 243 5.21 16.68 -0.44
C ALA A 243 4.84 15.53 0.48
N LEU A 244 5.24 14.31 0.15
CA LEU A 244 5.05 13.12 0.98
C LEU A 244 5.77 13.26 2.32
N LYS A 245 7.04 13.68 2.33
CA LYS A 245 7.82 13.93 3.54
C LYS A 245 7.10 14.93 4.47
N ALA A 246 6.64 16.04 3.91
CA ALA A 246 5.93 17.06 4.67
C ALA A 246 4.63 16.55 5.31
N ALA A 247 3.93 15.63 4.64
CA ALA A 247 2.71 15.01 5.16
C ALA A 247 2.99 13.92 6.21
N VAL A 248 4.01 13.09 5.99
CA VAL A 248 4.37 11.93 6.84
C VAL A 248 4.93 12.36 8.18
N LYS A 249 5.83 13.34 8.19
CA LYS A 249 6.56 13.78 9.41
C LYS A 249 5.64 14.06 10.61
N PRO A 250 4.63 14.96 10.53
CA PRO A 250 3.77 15.26 11.67
C PRO A 250 2.92 14.06 12.11
N LYS A 251 2.53 13.19 11.17
CA LYS A 251 1.75 12.00 11.48
C LYS A 251 2.58 10.97 12.23
N LEU A 252 3.79 10.69 11.78
CA LEU A 252 4.68 9.78 12.51
C LEU A 252 4.96 10.28 13.93
N ALA A 253 5.19 11.60 14.11
CA ALA A 253 5.36 12.18 15.42
C ALA A 253 4.14 11.94 16.34
N THR A 254 2.93 12.08 15.80
CA THR A 254 1.68 11.79 16.53
C THR A 254 1.60 10.31 16.93
N LEU A 255 1.89 9.39 16.01
CA LEU A 255 1.81 7.95 16.28
C LEU A 255 2.90 7.51 17.28
N MET A 256 4.10 8.08 17.20
CA MET A 256 5.20 7.80 18.13
C MET A 256 4.94 8.29 19.56
N ALA A 257 4.12 9.32 19.72
CA ALA A 257 3.72 9.82 21.05
C ALA A 257 2.67 8.94 21.74
N MET A 258 2.09 7.96 21.02
CA MET A 258 1.12 7.03 21.60
C MET A 258 1.82 5.95 22.42
N ASP A 259 1.14 5.51 23.48
CA ASP A 259 1.53 4.30 24.21
C ASP A 259 1.53 3.08 23.29
N PRO A 260 2.59 2.25 23.28
CA PRO A 260 2.69 1.10 22.38
C PRO A 260 1.53 0.09 22.48
N GLN A 261 1.01 -0.17 23.69
CA GLN A 261 -0.13 -1.07 23.89
C GLN A 261 -1.42 -0.48 23.32
N THR A 262 -1.62 0.81 23.50
CA THR A 262 -2.76 1.54 22.91
C THR A 262 -2.69 1.50 21.37
N LEU A 263 -1.50 1.70 20.80
CA LEU A 263 -1.27 1.63 19.35
C LEU A 263 -1.67 0.26 18.79
N VAL A 264 -1.18 -0.82 19.39
CA VAL A 264 -1.52 -2.21 19.00
C VAL A 264 -3.02 -2.47 19.10
N THR A 265 -3.63 -2.09 20.23
CA THR A 265 -5.07 -2.30 20.46
C THR A 265 -5.93 -1.57 19.42
N GLN A 266 -5.58 -0.32 19.09
CA GLN A 266 -6.30 0.46 18.07
C GLN A 266 -6.13 -0.14 16.68
N ARG A 267 -4.91 -0.58 16.32
CA ARG A 267 -4.64 -1.26 15.05
C ARG A 267 -5.48 -2.53 14.91
N GLN A 268 -5.49 -3.40 15.91
CA GLN A 268 -6.31 -4.61 15.91
C GLN A 268 -7.80 -4.28 15.79
N ALA A 269 -8.30 -3.30 16.57
CA ALA A 269 -9.68 -2.88 16.51
C ALA A 269 -10.06 -2.30 15.14
N ARG A 270 -9.12 -1.62 14.45
CA ARG A 270 -9.31 -1.10 13.10
C ARG A 270 -9.65 -2.23 12.11
N PHE A 271 -8.82 -3.28 12.06
CA PHE A 271 -8.99 -4.37 11.09
C PHE A 271 -10.11 -5.36 11.42
N ARG A 272 -10.58 -5.38 12.66
CA ARG A 272 -11.78 -6.15 13.06
C ARG A 272 -13.11 -5.53 12.63
N LYS A 273 -13.11 -4.35 12.05
CA LYS A 273 -14.33 -3.67 11.56
C LYS A 273 -14.73 -4.13 10.16
N PHE A 274 -13.87 -4.86 9.49
CA PHE A 274 -14.06 -5.37 8.12
C PHE A 274 -14.21 -6.92 8.17
#